data_c43313ec5116d116b4f8326cf1a75c32
#
_entry.id   c43313ec5116d116b4f8326cf1a75c32
#
_cell.length_a   1.000
_cell.length_b   1.000
_cell.length_c   1.000
_cell.angle_alpha   90.00
_cell.angle_beta   90.00
_cell.angle_gamma   90.00
#
_symmetry.space_group_name_H-M   'P 1'
#
loop_
_entity.id
_entity.type
_entity.pdbx_description
1 polymer ?
#
loop_
_entity_poly.entity_id
_entity_poly.type
_entity_poly.pdbx_seq_one_letter_code
_entity_poly.pdbx_strand_id
1 'polypeptide(L)'
;MERQPIPDHPELQPIFPTPPELEASTVEMAARAPYCGLGFRRGRLEPELHRRILASFRDNVGRFAPESGPNPWMGTVEAQRLPAVLFEDRELNADVSRALQPGHEAWSGMELTESACYGIRVYQRGSYLFNHVDKTETHVISSTICVDHRLEEPWPLCIEDIEGRMHQVNMEPGEFLFYEGAKLRHGRPYPLLGDYYAGMFVHYRPVQPPGARGPAA
;
A
#
# COMPACT_ATOMS: atom_id res chain seq x y z
N MET A 1 15.92 -12.59 10.74
CA MET A 1 16.15 -11.46 9.79
C MET A 1 16.57 -10.25 10.61
N GLU A 2 17.79 -9.77 10.46
CA GLU A 2 18.25 -8.60 11.19
C GLU A 2 17.53 -7.34 10.67
N ARG A 3 16.95 -6.63 11.59
CA ARG A 3 16.31 -5.31 11.31
C ARG A 3 17.42 -4.31 11.05
N GLN A 4 17.37 -3.64 9.90
CA GLN A 4 18.29 -2.55 9.68
C GLN A 4 17.81 -1.33 10.49
N PRO A 5 18.65 -0.77 11.38
CA PRO A 5 18.32 0.46 12.08
C PRO A 5 18.20 1.62 11.08
N ILE A 6 17.39 2.61 11.43
CA ILE A 6 17.42 3.89 10.72
C ILE A 6 18.72 4.58 11.12
N PRO A 7 19.63 4.86 10.18
CA PRO A 7 20.87 5.54 10.51
C PRO A 7 20.58 6.88 11.19
N ASP A 8 21.36 7.21 12.22
CA ASP A 8 21.39 8.50 12.92
C ASP A 8 20.11 8.91 13.68
N HIS A 9 19.07 8.06 13.72
CA HIS A 9 17.82 8.32 14.45
C HIS A 9 17.44 7.14 15.36
N PRO A 10 18.16 6.88 16.47
CA PRO A 10 17.89 5.76 17.37
C PRO A 10 16.49 5.82 18.00
N GLU A 11 15.91 7.01 18.15
CA GLU A 11 14.55 7.22 18.64
C GLU A 11 13.48 6.78 17.65
N LEU A 12 13.84 6.57 16.39
CA LEU A 12 12.95 6.21 15.31
C LEU A 12 13.13 4.76 14.88
N GLN A 13 13.49 3.91 15.81
CA GLN A 13 13.57 2.47 15.56
C GLN A 13 12.25 1.94 15.01
N PRO A 14 12.30 0.93 14.13
CA PRO A 14 11.10 0.31 13.58
C PRO A 14 10.14 -0.09 14.71
N ILE A 15 8.86 0.18 14.54
CA ILE A 15 7.83 -0.30 15.46
C ILE A 15 7.62 -1.79 15.20
N PHE A 16 8.41 -2.59 15.83
CA PHE A 16 8.40 -4.05 15.80
C PHE A 16 8.39 -4.60 17.22
N PRO A 17 7.83 -5.77 17.39
CA PRO A 17 7.10 -6.58 16.42
C PRO A 17 5.71 -6.04 16.15
N THR A 18 5.11 -6.48 15.04
CA THR A 18 3.66 -6.40 14.83
C THR A 18 2.96 -7.05 16.02
N PRO A 19 1.85 -6.48 16.53
CA PRO A 19 1.09 -7.09 17.61
C PRO A 19 0.75 -8.57 17.31
N PRO A 20 0.85 -9.48 18.29
CA PRO A 20 0.69 -10.92 18.05
C PRO A 20 -0.65 -11.30 17.41
N GLU A 21 -1.73 -10.63 17.77
CA GLU A 21 -3.06 -10.84 17.20
C GLU A 21 -3.15 -10.48 15.72
N LEU A 22 -2.36 -9.51 15.28
CA LEU A 22 -2.25 -9.11 13.87
C LEU A 22 -1.25 -10.01 13.13
N GLU A 23 -0.17 -10.43 13.79
CA GLU A 23 0.86 -11.28 13.21
C GLU A 23 0.31 -12.66 12.84
N ALA A 24 -0.58 -13.24 13.64
CA ALA A 24 -1.14 -14.56 13.41
C ALA A 24 -1.87 -14.65 12.05
N SER A 25 -2.71 -13.68 11.73
CA SER A 25 -3.43 -13.64 10.45
C SER A 25 -2.48 -13.45 9.26
N THR A 26 -1.44 -12.65 9.43
CA THR A 26 -0.43 -12.39 8.41
C THR A 26 0.37 -13.65 8.07
N VAL A 27 0.77 -14.43 9.08
CA VAL A 27 1.53 -15.68 8.89
C VAL A 27 0.72 -16.73 8.12
N GLU A 28 -0.56 -16.90 8.46
CA GLU A 28 -1.43 -17.84 7.76
C GLU A 28 -1.54 -17.51 6.26
N MET A 29 -1.68 -16.25 5.93
CA MET A 29 -1.81 -15.80 4.55
C MET A 29 -0.51 -15.88 3.76
N ALA A 30 0.61 -15.50 4.36
CA ALA A 30 1.93 -15.56 3.75
C ALA A 30 2.40 -16.99 3.42
N ALA A 31 1.81 -18.01 4.07
CA ALA A 31 2.11 -19.42 3.79
C ALA A 31 1.56 -19.92 2.43
N ARG A 32 0.69 -19.15 1.77
CA ARG A 32 0.12 -19.54 0.47
C ARG A 32 1.12 -19.31 -0.66
N ALA A 33 1.09 -20.17 -1.68
CA ALA A 33 1.97 -20.03 -2.84
C ALA A 33 1.71 -18.72 -3.61
N PRO A 34 2.75 -18.01 -4.08
CA PRO A 34 2.60 -16.78 -4.85
C PRO A 34 1.93 -17.03 -6.20
N TYR A 35 1.34 -16.00 -6.78
CA TYR A 35 0.69 -16.07 -8.10
C TYR A 35 1.66 -15.73 -9.24
N CYS A 36 2.61 -14.84 -9.01
CA CYS A 36 3.50 -14.33 -10.05
C CYS A 36 4.91 -14.06 -9.52
N GLY A 37 5.91 -14.53 -10.25
CA GLY A 37 7.34 -14.22 -10.17
C GLY A 37 7.89 -13.84 -8.81
N LEU A 38 8.49 -12.65 -8.71
CA LEU A 38 9.02 -12.10 -7.45
C LEU A 38 7.93 -11.61 -6.48
N GLY A 39 6.66 -11.63 -6.92
CA GLY A 39 5.53 -11.17 -6.13
C GLY A 39 5.33 -9.65 -6.12
N PHE A 40 6.29 -8.86 -6.60
CA PHE A 40 6.13 -7.41 -6.76
C PHE A 40 6.97 -6.86 -7.92
N ARG A 41 6.57 -5.70 -8.45
CA ARG A 41 7.27 -4.99 -9.53
C ARG A 41 7.04 -3.49 -9.46
N ARG A 42 8.13 -2.72 -9.52
CA ARG A 42 8.11 -1.26 -9.58
C ARG A 42 7.82 -0.78 -10.99
N GLY A 43 7.09 0.34 -11.10
CA GLY A 43 6.84 1.04 -12.35
C GLY A 43 6.62 2.53 -12.15
N ARG A 44 6.27 3.22 -13.23
CA ARG A 44 5.98 4.66 -13.23
C ARG A 44 4.70 4.91 -14.01
N LEU A 45 3.86 5.81 -13.48
CA LEU A 45 2.65 6.26 -14.14
C LEU A 45 2.99 7.04 -15.42
N GLU A 46 2.09 6.98 -16.39
CA GLU A 46 2.09 7.94 -17.50
C GLU A 46 2.06 9.37 -16.94
N PRO A 47 2.89 10.28 -17.48
CA PRO A 47 3.03 11.64 -16.93
C PRO A 47 1.72 12.41 -16.82
N GLU A 48 0.80 12.22 -17.76
CA GLU A 48 -0.52 12.88 -17.75
C GLU A 48 -1.37 12.38 -16.58
N LEU A 49 -1.43 11.07 -16.35
CA LEU A 49 -2.16 10.48 -15.24
C LEU A 49 -1.62 10.98 -13.90
N HIS A 50 -0.30 10.98 -13.73
CA HIS A 50 0.32 11.51 -12.52
C HIS A 50 -0.01 12.99 -12.30
N ARG A 51 0.02 13.83 -13.36
CA ARG A 51 -0.35 15.25 -13.25
C ARG A 51 -1.80 15.42 -12.78
N ARG A 52 -2.73 14.63 -13.29
CA ARG A 52 -4.14 14.66 -12.87
C ARG A 52 -4.31 14.30 -11.39
N ILE A 53 -3.64 13.24 -10.94
CA ILE A 53 -3.66 12.81 -9.53
C ILE A 53 -3.07 13.91 -8.64
N LEU A 54 -1.92 14.47 -9.03
CA LEU A 54 -1.26 15.52 -8.29
C LEU A 54 -2.07 16.83 -8.24
N ALA A 55 -2.78 17.17 -9.31
CA ALA A 55 -3.72 18.29 -9.32
C ALA A 55 -4.88 18.07 -8.35
N SER A 56 -5.52 16.90 -8.40
CA SER A 56 -6.58 16.54 -7.44
C SER A 56 -6.10 16.61 -6.00
N PHE A 57 -4.87 16.14 -5.72
CA PHE A 57 -4.25 16.27 -4.39
C PHE A 57 -4.15 17.72 -3.94
N ARG A 58 -3.58 18.58 -4.78
CA ARG A 58 -3.30 19.99 -4.44
C ARG A 58 -4.56 20.84 -4.33
N ASP A 59 -5.51 20.61 -5.21
CA ASP A 59 -6.75 21.40 -5.28
C ASP A 59 -7.72 21.07 -4.13
N ASN A 60 -7.55 19.91 -3.48
CA ASN A 60 -8.44 19.42 -2.43
C ASN A 60 -7.83 19.37 -1.03
N VAL A 61 -6.69 20.03 -0.76
CA VAL A 61 -6.01 20.01 0.54
C VAL A 61 -6.96 20.29 1.71
N GLY A 62 -7.92 21.20 1.56
CA GLY A 62 -8.90 21.53 2.61
C GLY A 62 -10.05 20.52 2.78
N ARG A 63 -10.12 19.47 1.96
CA ARG A 63 -11.19 18.45 1.98
C ARG A 63 -10.77 17.11 2.58
N PHE A 64 -9.50 16.97 2.95
CA PHE A 64 -9.00 15.76 3.59
C PHE A 64 -9.60 15.62 4.99
N ALA A 65 -10.11 14.46 5.30
CA ALA A 65 -10.77 14.14 6.56
C ALA A 65 -10.19 12.86 7.19
N PRO A 66 -10.37 12.63 8.50
CA PRO A 66 -10.03 11.36 9.12
C PRO A 66 -10.69 10.19 8.36
N GLU A 67 -9.96 9.06 8.23
CA GLU A 67 -10.57 7.86 7.69
C GLU A 67 -11.69 7.36 8.59
N SER A 68 -12.76 6.86 7.97
CA SER A 68 -13.87 6.26 8.70
C SER A 68 -13.50 4.84 9.17
N GLY A 69 -13.62 4.62 10.47
CA GLY A 69 -13.40 3.33 11.10
C GLY A 69 -11.95 3.07 11.54
N PRO A 70 -11.75 2.08 12.41
CA PRO A 70 -10.42 1.75 12.91
C PRO A 70 -9.60 1.01 11.85
N ASN A 71 -8.35 1.41 11.72
CA ASN A 71 -7.34 0.66 10.99
C ASN A 71 -6.31 0.13 11.99
N PRO A 72 -6.37 -1.15 12.39
CA PRO A 72 -5.48 -1.69 13.42
C PRO A 72 -4.02 -1.78 12.98
N TRP A 73 -3.76 -1.71 11.67
CA TRP A 73 -2.42 -1.78 11.12
C TRP A 73 -1.68 -0.44 11.14
N MET A 74 -2.40 0.66 11.27
CA MET A 74 -1.86 2.00 11.15
C MET A 74 -1.89 2.74 12.49
N GLY A 75 -0.78 3.41 12.79
CA GLY A 75 -0.67 4.23 14.01
C GLY A 75 0.23 5.43 13.80
N THR A 76 0.48 6.13 14.90
CA THR A 76 1.41 7.26 14.94
C THR A 76 2.13 7.31 16.29
N VAL A 77 3.37 7.75 16.28
CA VAL A 77 4.14 8.06 17.50
C VAL A 77 3.83 9.46 18.04
N GLU A 78 3.12 10.28 17.28
CA GLU A 78 2.71 11.65 17.65
C GLU A 78 1.33 11.63 18.32
N ALA A 79 1.29 11.65 19.64
CA ALA A 79 0.08 11.43 20.46
C ALA A 79 -1.13 12.33 20.12
N GLN A 80 -0.94 13.47 19.49
CA GLN A 80 -2.01 14.41 19.15
C GLN A 80 -2.31 14.50 17.66
N ARG A 81 -1.69 13.64 16.82
CA ARG A 81 -1.90 13.62 15.39
C ARG A 81 -2.66 12.38 14.96
N LEU A 82 -3.45 12.54 13.93
CA LEU A 82 -3.98 11.39 13.19
C LEU A 82 -2.85 10.75 12.38
N PRO A 83 -2.80 9.42 12.29
CA PRO A 83 -1.79 8.77 11.44
C PRO A 83 -1.98 9.11 9.97
N ALA A 84 -3.21 9.28 9.50
CA ALA A 84 -3.50 9.69 8.14
C ALA A 84 -4.83 10.43 8.03
N VAL A 85 -4.98 11.15 6.92
CA VAL A 85 -6.24 11.72 6.44
C VAL A 85 -6.47 11.27 5.00
N LEU A 86 -7.73 11.22 4.58
CA LEU A 86 -8.15 10.69 3.29
C LEU A 86 -9.03 11.71 2.55
N PHE A 87 -8.85 11.78 1.25
CA PHE A 87 -9.76 12.43 0.31
C PHE A 87 -10.12 11.44 -0.80
N GLU A 88 -11.41 11.27 -1.06
CA GLU A 88 -11.94 10.37 -2.07
C GLU A 88 -12.45 11.15 -3.28
N ASP A 89 -11.83 10.91 -4.42
CA ASP A 89 -12.29 11.35 -5.74
C ASP A 89 -12.68 10.11 -6.55
N ARG A 90 -13.96 9.78 -6.54
CA ARG A 90 -14.45 8.53 -7.13
C ARG A 90 -14.23 8.43 -8.64
N GLU A 91 -14.32 9.56 -9.35
CA GLU A 91 -14.09 9.59 -10.79
C GLU A 91 -12.61 9.36 -11.10
N LEU A 92 -11.72 10.06 -10.38
CA LEU A 92 -10.29 9.86 -10.49
C LEU A 92 -9.88 8.44 -10.12
N ASN A 93 -10.44 7.89 -9.04
CA ASN A 93 -10.16 6.51 -8.60
C ASN A 93 -10.51 5.49 -9.68
N ALA A 94 -11.68 5.63 -10.32
CA ALA A 94 -12.09 4.77 -11.43
C ALA A 94 -11.18 4.91 -12.65
N ASP A 95 -10.73 6.12 -12.97
CA ASP A 95 -9.80 6.35 -14.08
C ASP A 95 -8.42 5.75 -13.80
N VAL A 96 -7.90 5.91 -12.58
CA VAL A 96 -6.62 5.34 -12.16
C VAL A 96 -6.67 3.81 -12.20
N SER A 97 -7.71 3.22 -11.65
CA SER A 97 -7.91 1.77 -11.68
C SER A 97 -7.95 1.24 -13.12
N ARG A 98 -8.77 1.85 -13.97
CA ARG A 98 -8.89 1.46 -15.38
C ARG A 98 -7.55 1.59 -16.14
N ALA A 99 -6.78 2.63 -15.86
CA ALA A 99 -5.49 2.85 -16.52
C ALA A 99 -4.42 1.83 -16.10
N LEU A 100 -4.46 1.35 -14.84
CA LEU A 100 -3.47 0.40 -14.34
C LEU A 100 -3.84 -1.07 -14.57
N GLN A 101 -5.11 -1.39 -14.79
CA GLN A 101 -5.58 -2.78 -14.94
C GLN A 101 -4.80 -3.57 -16.00
N PRO A 102 -4.59 -3.08 -17.25
CA PRO A 102 -3.84 -3.85 -18.25
C PRO A 102 -2.42 -4.19 -17.84
N GLY A 103 -1.77 -3.29 -17.09
CA GLY A 103 -0.43 -3.52 -16.54
C GLY A 103 -0.41 -4.60 -15.46
N HIS A 104 -1.44 -4.65 -14.59
CA HIS A 104 -1.59 -5.69 -13.59
C HIS A 104 -1.90 -7.05 -14.23
N GLU A 105 -2.78 -7.10 -15.22
CA GLU A 105 -3.10 -8.32 -15.96
C GLU A 105 -1.88 -8.88 -16.70
N ALA A 106 -1.15 -8.03 -17.41
CA ALA A 106 0.07 -8.43 -18.10
C ALA A 106 1.18 -8.92 -17.15
N TRP A 107 1.27 -8.32 -15.94
CA TRP A 107 2.24 -8.72 -14.94
C TRP A 107 1.85 -10.01 -14.21
N SER A 108 0.60 -10.14 -13.81
CA SER A 108 0.10 -11.29 -13.05
C SER A 108 -0.24 -12.50 -13.92
N GLY A 109 -0.48 -12.29 -15.22
CA GLY A 109 -0.99 -13.33 -16.12
C GLY A 109 -2.45 -13.71 -15.86
N MET A 110 -3.21 -12.87 -15.15
CA MET A 110 -4.59 -13.13 -14.77
C MET A 110 -5.51 -12.09 -15.40
N GLU A 111 -6.72 -12.51 -15.76
CA GLU A 111 -7.83 -11.60 -16.00
C GLU A 111 -8.33 -11.06 -14.66
N LEU A 112 -8.42 -9.75 -14.51
CA LEU A 112 -8.67 -9.08 -13.25
C LEU A 112 -9.95 -8.25 -13.30
N THR A 113 -10.62 -8.13 -12.16
CA THR A 113 -11.67 -7.14 -11.93
C THR A 113 -11.30 -6.24 -10.76
N GLU A 114 -11.57 -4.96 -10.90
CA GLU A 114 -11.40 -4.00 -9.80
C GLU A 114 -12.23 -4.43 -8.59
N SER A 115 -11.64 -4.37 -7.42
CA SER A 115 -12.32 -4.61 -6.15
C SER A 115 -12.30 -3.40 -5.23
N ALA A 116 -11.27 -2.58 -5.31
CA ALA A 116 -11.19 -1.31 -4.60
C ALA A 116 -10.14 -0.40 -5.25
N CYS A 117 -10.46 0.88 -5.34
CA CYS A 117 -9.49 1.94 -5.57
C CYS A 117 -9.83 3.09 -4.64
N TYR A 118 -8.87 3.53 -3.85
CA TYR A 118 -9.08 4.60 -2.88
C TYR A 118 -7.84 5.47 -2.70
N GLY A 119 -8.07 6.60 -2.20
CA GLY A 119 -7.11 7.66 -1.96
C GLY A 119 -7.62 8.96 -2.55
N ILE A 120 -6.98 10.01 -2.24
CA ILE A 120 -5.56 10.10 -1.79
C ILE A 120 -5.51 10.00 -0.27
N ARG A 121 -4.70 9.09 0.24
CA ARG A 121 -4.38 9.01 1.67
C ARG A 121 -3.10 9.79 1.93
N VAL A 122 -3.11 10.65 2.94
CA VAL A 122 -1.97 11.45 3.35
C VAL A 122 -1.53 11.01 4.74
N TYR A 123 -0.44 10.28 4.82
CA TYR A 123 0.24 9.96 6.06
C TYR A 123 0.95 11.20 6.59
N GLN A 124 0.86 11.41 7.90
CA GLN A 124 1.44 12.56 8.57
C GLN A 124 2.73 12.19 9.31
N ARG A 125 3.49 13.19 9.76
CA ARG A 125 4.69 12.97 10.60
C ARG A 125 4.38 12.01 11.74
N GLY A 126 5.28 11.07 11.98
CA GLY A 126 5.17 10.05 13.02
C GLY A 126 4.32 8.85 12.65
N SER A 127 3.66 8.84 11.49
CA SER A 127 2.83 7.72 11.04
C SER A 127 3.66 6.49 10.71
N TYR A 128 3.09 5.33 11.00
CA TYR A 128 3.63 4.03 10.62
C TYR A 128 2.51 3.08 10.22
N LEU A 129 2.89 2.02 9.52
CA LEU A 129 1.99 0.94 9.11
C LEU A 129 2.66 -0.39 9.43
N PHE A 130 2.09 -1.18 10.31
CA PHE A 130 2.59 -2.52 10.63
C PHE A 130 2.65 -3.40 9.39
N ASN A 131 3.62 -4.32 9.36
CA ASN A 131 3.68 -5.33 8.33
C ASN A 131 2.46 -6.25 8.41
N HIS A 132 1.77 -6.39 7.29
CA HIS A 132 0.54 -7.17 7.15
C HIS A 132 0.44 -7.75 5.75
N VAL A 133 -0.53 -8.60 5.52
CA VAL A 133 -1.06 -8.94 4.20
C VAL A 133 -2.45 -8.35 4.05
N ASP A 134 -2.82 -8.05 2.84
CA ASP A 134 -4.13 -7.51 2.50
C ASP A 134 -5.24 -8.59 2.55
N LYS A 135 -6.50 -8.14 2.44
CA LYS A 135 -7.67 -9.03 2.42
C LYS A 135 -7.67 -9.92 1.19
N THR A 136 -7.77 -11.23 1.41
CA THR A 136 -7.75 -12.25 0.35
C THR A 136 -8.93 -12.20 -0.60
N GLU A 137 -10.06 -11.69 -0.15
CA GLU A 137 -11.29 -11.67 -0.95
C GLU A 137 -11.28 -10.52 -1.96
N THR A 138 -10.51 -9.47 -1.68
CA THR A 138 -10.61 -8.21 -2.43
C THR A 138 -9.27 -7.63 -2.88
N HIS A 139 -8.17 -7.91 -2.19
CA HIS A 139 -6.89 -7.24 -2.39
C HIS A 139 -5.81 -8.23 -2.85
N VAL A 140 -6.13 -9.04 -3.88
CA VAL A 140 -5.26 -10.15 -4.32
C VAL A 140 -4.05 -9.62 -5.07
N ILE A 141 -4.30 -8.82 -6.09
CA ILE A 141 -3.30 -8.13 -6.90
C ILE A 141 -3.48 -6.64 -6.67
N SER A 142 -2.46 -6.01 -6.18
CA SER A 142 -2.56 -4.65 -5.67
C SER A 142 -1.50 -3.71 -6.25
N SER A 143 -1.73 -2.42 -6.13
CA SER A 143 -0.67 -1.43 -6.26
C SER A 143 -0.80 -0.31 -5.24
N THR A 144 0.35 0.17 -4.81
CA THR A 144 0.49 1.45 -4.10
C THR A 144 1.20 2.44 -5.01
N ILE A 145 0.69 3.66 -5.06
CA ILE A 145 1.18 4.76 -5.90
C ILE A 145 1.69 5.86 -5.00
N CYS A 146 2.90 6.35 -5.24
CA CYS A 146 3.39 7.59 -4.63
C CYS A 146 2.84 8.79 -5.41
N VAL A 147 1.95 9.56 -4.78
CA VAL A 147 1.38 10.77 -5.39
C VAL A 147 2.32 11.95 -5.22
N ASP A 148 2.73 12.20 -3.98
CA ASP A 148 3.65 13.27 -3.60
C ASP A 148 4.17 13.00 -2.19
N HIS A 149 5.29 13.61 -1.82
CA HIS A 149 5.79 13.57 -0.45
C HIS A 149 6.69 14.76 -0.13
N ARG A 150 6.80 15.04 1.16
CA ARG A 150 7.80 15.94 1.73
C ARG A 150 8.44 15.26 2.93
N LEU A 151 9.53 14.56 2.66
CA LEU A 151 10.26 13.73 3.61
C LEU A 151 11.60 14.36 3.99
N GLU A 152 12.01 14.21 5.24
CA GLU A 152 13.35 14.52 5.75
C GLU A 152 14.26 13.30 5.56
N GLU A 153 13.71 12.10 5.75
CA GLU A 153 14.36 10.81 5.56
C GLU A 153 13.50 9.89 4.70
N PRO A 154 14.10 8.95 3.95
CA PRO A 154 13.33 7.98 3.17
C PRO A 154 12.33 7.20 4.04
N TRP A 155 11.10 7.07 3.57
CA TRP A 155 10.06 6.30 4.23
C TRP A 155 9.64 5.09 3.38
N PRO A 156 10.42 4.00 3.40
CA PRO A 156 10.26 2.89 2.50
C PRO A 156 8.98 2.08 2.75
N LEU A 157 8.42 1.54 1.68
CA LEU A 157 7.58 0.35 1.80
C LEU A 157 8.49 -0.85 2.04
N CYS A 158 8.33 -1.51 3.18
CA CYS A 158 8.95 -2.80 3.45
C CYS A 158 8.06 -3.89 2.87
N ILE A 159 8.60 -4.78 2.04
CA ILE A 159 7.84 -5.85 1.40
C ILE A 159 8.68 -7.13 1.32
N GLU A 160 8.10 -8.26 1.70
CA GLU A 160 8.73 -9.56 1.51
C GLU A 160 8.60 -10.02 0.05
N ASP A 161 9.65 -10.65 -0.48
CA ASP A 161 9.56 -11.38 -1.74
C ASP A 161 9.04 -12.82 -1.51
N ILE A 162 8.87 -13.56 -2.60
CA ILE A 162 8.41 -14.96 -2.55
C ILE A 162 9.38 -15.90 -1.82
N GLU A 163 10.62 -15.48 -1.56
CA GLU A 163 11.63 -16.22 -0.80
C GLU A 163 11.66 -15.80 0.68
N GLY A 164 10.76 -14.89 1.10
CA GLY A 164 10.67 -14.36 2.45
C GLY A 164 11.74 -13.32 2.80
N ARG A 165 12.43 -12.76 1.80
CA ARG A 165 13.40 -11.69 2.03
C ARG A 165 12.69 -10.34 2.06
N MET A 166 12.96 -9.55 3.08
CA MET A 166 12.41 -8.19 3.20
C MET A 166 13.20 -7.20 2.35
N HIS A 167 12.50 -6.47 1.52
CA HIS A 167 13.01 -5.38 0.71
C HIS A 167 12.49 -4.05 1.22
N GLN A 168 13.29 -2.99 1.11
CA GLN A 168 12.90 -1.61 1.37
C GLN A 168 12.79 -0.87 0.05
N VAL A 169 11.58 -0.47 -0.31
CA VAL A 169 11.29 0.17 -1.60
C VAL A 169 10.94 1.64 -1.37
N ASN A 170 11.86 2.53 -1.69
CA ASN A 170 11.59 3.96 -1.77
C ASN A 170 10.92 4.27 -3.10
N MET A 171 9.87 5.06 -3.07
CA MET A 171 9.13 5.49 -4.26
C MET A 171 9.11 7.01 -4.36
N GLU A 172 9.45 7.49 -5.55
CA GLU A 172 9.33 8.90 -5.91
C GLU A 172 7.94 9.24 -6.45
N PRO A 173 7.51 10.52 -6.40
CA PRO A 173 6.24 10.93 -6.99
C PRO A 173 6.05 10.43 -8.42
N GLY A 174 4.90 9.84 -8.68
CA GLY A 174 4.56 9.19 -9.96
C GLY A 174 5.04 7.74 -10.10
N GLU A 175 5.73 7.19 -9.12
CA GLU A 175 6.05 5.76 -9.11
C GLU A 175 4.96 4.94 -8.43
N PHE A 176 4.88 3.68 -8.83
CA PHE A 176 4.01 2.68 -8.20
C PHE A 176 4.76 1.36 -7.99
N LEU A 177 4.24 0.57 -7.08
CA LEU A 177 4.63 -0.82 -6.89
C LEU A 177 3.41 -1.72 -7.09
N PHE A 178 3.46 -2.64 -8.07
CA PHE A 178 2.56 -3.78 -8.17
C PHE A 178 2.99 -4.84 -7.18
N TYR A 179 2.05 -5.47 -6.47
CA TYR A 179 2.38 -6.53 -5.52
C TYR A 179 1.19 -7.48 -5.29
N GLU A 180 1.51 -8.69 -4.86
CA GLU A 180 0.52 -9.68 -4.42
C GLU A 180 0.07 -9.37 -3.00
N GLY A 181 -0.87 -8.41 -2.86
CA GLY A 181 -1.26 -7.86 -1.56
C GLY A 181 -1.73 -8.89 -0.56
N ALA A 182 -2.47 -9.88 -1.02
CA ALA A 182 -2.99 -10.95 -0.17
C ALA A 182 -1.96 -12.01 0.24
N LYS A 183 -0.71 -11.91 -0.21
CA LYS A 183 0.32 -12.94 0.04
C LYS A 183 1.63 -12.40 0.56
N LEU A 184 2.08 -11.27 0.06
CA LEU A 184 3.33 -10.69 0.47
C LEU A 184 3.12 -9.81 1.69
N ARG A 185 3.83 -10.11 2.76
CA ARG A 185 3.86 -9.27 3.94
C ARG A 185 4.49 -7.93 3.59
N HIS A 186 3.79 -6.86 3.84
CA HIS A 186 4.25 -5.51 3.53
C HIS A 186 3.74 -4.48 4.53
N GLY A 187 4.43 -3.33 4.60
CA GLY A 187 4.09 -2.25 5.51
C GLY A 187 5.11 -1.11 5.47
N ARG A 188 4.94 -0.15 6.36
CA ARG A 188 5.87 0.97 6.60
C ARG A 188 6.12 1.08 8.10
N PRO A 189 6.90 0.14 8.67
CA PRO A 189 7.02 -0.01 10.12
C PRO A 189 7.89 1.06 10.79
N TYR A 190 8.47 1.97 10.01
CA TYR A 190 9.24 3.10 10.51
C TYR A 190 8.34 4.33 10.63
N PRO A 191 8.46 5.13 11.70
CA PRO A 191 7.77 6.41 11.77
C PRO A 191 8.17 7.33 10.61
N LEU A 192 7.19 7.99 10.00
CA LEU A 192 7.43 8.97 8.94
C LEU A 192 8.16 10.20 9.50
N LEU A 193 9.31 10.51 8.95
CA LEU A 193 10.06 11.76 9.17
C LEU A 193 9.86 12.68 7.98
N GLY A 194 9.26 13.80 8.22
CA GLY A 194 8.89 14.79 7.21
C GLY A 194 7.49 15.33 7.46
N ASP A 195 6.98 16.10 6.53
CA ASP A 195 5.66 16.70 6.67
C ASP A 195 4.55 15.67 6.34
N TYR A 196 4.72 14.97 5.20
CA TYR A 196 3.71 14.01 4.72
C TYR A 196 4.24 13.05 3.66
N TYR A 197 3.47 11.97 3.46
CA TYR A 197 3.53 11.09 2.28
C TYR A 197 2.10 10.86 1.77
N ALA A 198 1.85 11.21 0.52
CA ALA A 198 0.55 11.04 -0.14
C ALA A 198 0.58 9.81 -1.06
N GLY A 199 -0.38 8.91 -0.90
CA GLY A 199 -0.48 7.69 -1.69
C GLY A 199 -1.89 7.37 -2.15
N MET A 200 -2.01 6.61 -3.26
CA MET A 200 -3.23 5.96 -3.70
C MET A 200 -3.05 4.44 -3.74
N PHE A 201 -4.15 3.71 -3.66
CA PHE A 201 -4.16 2.25 -3.59
C PHE A 201 -5.18 1.69 -4.55
N VAL A 202 -4.76 0.70 -5.34
CA VAL A 202 -5.65 0.01 -6.29
C VAL A 202 -5.55 -1.48 -6.03
N HIS A 203 -6.69 -2.13 -5.98
CA HIS A 203 -6.79 -3.55 -5.66
C HIS A 203 -7.69 -4.25 -6.68
N TYR A 204 -7.23 -5.41 -7.12
CA TYR A 204 -7.94 -6.29 -8.04
C TYR A 204 -8.04 -7.69 -7.45
N ARG A 205 -9.01 -8.42 -7.95
CA ARG A 205 -9.16 -9.85 -7.74
C ARG A 205 -9.25 -10.56 -9.09
N PRO A 206 -8.80 -11.81 -9.20
CA PRO A 206 -9.00 -12.60 -10.41
C PRO A 206 -10.48 -12.72 -10.76
N VAL A 207 -10.80 -12.60 -12.04
CA VAL A 207 -12.13 -12.95 -12.55
C VAL A 207 -12.30 -14.44 -12.37
N GLN A 208 -13.29 -14.87 -11.59
CA GLN A 208 -13.59 -16.30 -11.46
C GLN A 208 -14.18 -16.83 -12.77
N PRO A 209 -13.70 -17.96 -13.28
CA PRO A 209 -14.31 -18.57 -14.44
C PRO A 209 -15.79 -18.83 -14.17
N PRO A 210 -16.68 -18.68 -15.17
CA PRO A 210 -18.10 -18.98 -15.02
C PRO A 210 -18.28 -20.41 -14.46
N GLY A 211 -18.92 -20.54 -13.29
CA GLY A 211 -19.18 -21.83 -12.63
C GLY A 211 -18.20 -22.22 -11.52
N ALA A 212 -17.14 -21.50 -11.25
CA ALA A 212 -16.34 -21.66 -10.04
C ALA A 212 -17.15 -21.18 -8.83
N ARG A 213 -17.66 -22.12 -8.01
CA ARG A 213 -18.24 -21.77 -6.70
C ARG A 213 -17.11 -21.30 -5.81
N GLY A 214 -17.24 -20.10 -5.25
CA GLY A 214 -16.38 -19.66 -4.18
C GLY A 214 -16.38 -20.68 -3.03
N PRO A 215 -15.35 -20.71 -2.17
CA PRO A 215 -15.38 -21.54 -0.98
C PRO A 215 -16.70 -21.26 -0.24
N ALA A 216 -17.41 -22.35 0.10
CA ALA A 216 -18.61 -22.23 0.93
C ALA A 216 -18.23 -21.56 2.26
N ALA A 217 -18.95 -20.50 2.62
CA ALA A 217 -18.79 -19.79 3.88
C ALA A 217 -19.03 -20.69 5.09
#